data_9e4b3e5bfa60ec81da2aba5fc161feb0
#
_entry.id   9e4b3e5bfa60ec81da2aba5fc161feb0
#
_cell.length_a   1.000
_cell.length_b   1.000
_cell.length_c   1.000
_cell.angle_alpha   90.00
_cell.angle_beta   90.00
_cell.angle_gamma   90.00
#
_symmetry.space_group_name_H-M   'P 1'
#
loop_
_entity.id
_entity.type
_entity.pdbx_description
1 polymer ?
#
loop_
_entity_poly.entity_id
_entity_poly.type
_entity_poly.pdbx_seq_one_letter_code
_entity_poly.pdbx_strand_id
1 'polypeptide(L)' 'MPTLDGSHSPGSGGPPVRYRVDYEVVGHTVNYRANFAGAHGPSSHEGQFDFDPARVDAKAAVEAFMQNHIGKADWDVAP' A
#
# COMPACT_ATOMS: atom_id res chain seq x y z
N MET A 1 3.79 -16.05 -3.38
CA MET A 1 3.86 -14.77 -2.63
C MET A 1 2.49 -14.44 -2.03
N PRO A 2 2.44 -14.02 -0.78
CA PRO A 2 1.17 -13.56 -0.21
C PRO A 2 0.64 -12.34 -0.96
N THR A 3 -0.69 -12.22 -1.00
CA THR A 3 -1.36 -11.10 -1.63
C THR A 3 -2.34 -10.49 -0.65
N LEU A 4 -2.36 -9.17 -0.59
CA LEU A 4 -3.25 -8.42 0.29
C LEU A 4 -4.08 -7.46 -0.55
N ASP A 5 -5.40 -7.48 -0.34
CA ASP A 5 -6.34 -6.56 -1.01
C ASP A 5 -6.97 -5.65 0.03
N GLY A 6 -7.24 -4.41 -0.36
CA GLY A 6 -7.94 -3.48 0.52
C GLY A 6 -8.31 -2.19 -0.18
N SER A 7 -8.81 -1.25 0.62
CA SER A 7 -9.11 0.09 0.13
C SER A 7 -8.91 1.09 1.25
N HIS A 8 -8.62 2.33 0.89
CA HIS A 8 -8.41 3.40 1.86
C HIS A 8 -8.73 4.74 1.22
N SER A 9 -9.33 5.63 1.98
CA SER A 9 -9.63 6.97 1.47
C SER A 9 -8.37 7.83 1.47
N PRO A 10 -8.11 8.57 0.37
CA PRO A 10 -6.99 9.50 0.33
C PRO A 10 -7.13 10.61 1.38
N GLY A 11 -6.00 11.16 1.79
CA GLY A 11 -5.99 12.28 2.73
C GLY A 11 -6.66 13.53 2.19
N SER A 12 -6.74 13.66 0.85
CA SER A 12 -7.42 14.77 0.19
C SER A 12 -8.95 14.65 0.19
N GLY A 13 -9.50 13.52 0.63
CA GLY A 13 -10.93 13.34 0.77
C GLY A 13 -11.67 12.81 -0.44
N GLY A 14 -10.97 12.31 -1.43
CA GLY A 14 -11.58 11.76 -2.62
C GLY A 14 -12.17 10.35 -2.43
N PRO A 15 -12.62 9.72 -3.54
CA PRO A 15 -13.14 8.35 -3.47
C PRO A 15 -12.09 7.37 -2.96
N PRO A 16 -12.51 6.26 -2.34
CA PRO A 16 -11.55 5.27 -1.84
C PRO A 16 -10.66 4.72 -2.96
N VAL A 17 -9.39 4.57 -2.66
CA VAL A 17 -8.43 3.95 -3.56
C VAL A 17 -8.34 2.47 -3.20
N ARG A 18 -8.60 1.61 -4.17
CA ARG A 18 -8.46 0.17 -3.98
C ARG A 18 -7.03 -0.24 -4.28
N TYR A 19 -6.52 -1.18 -3.51
CA TYR A 19 -5.16 -1.65 -3.72
C TYR A 19 -5.09 -3.16 -3.65
N ARG A 20 -4.13 -3.71 -4.38
CA ARG A 20 -3.72 -5.10 -4.30
C ARG A 20 -2.21 -5.12 -4.24
N VAL A 21 -1.65 -5.77 -3.24
CA VAL A 21 -0.22 -5.84 -3.06
C VAL A 21 0.24 -7.28 -2.93
N ASP A 22 1.23 -7.64 -3.75
CA ASP A 22 1.97 -8.88 -3.62
C ASP A 22 3.24 -8.57 -2.84
N TYR A 23 3.55 -9.35 -1.82
CA TYR A 23 4.70 -9.08 -0.99
C TYR A 23 5.44 -10.36 -0.60
N GLU A 24 6.71 -10.20 -0.30
CA GLU A 24 7.58 -11.25 0.17
C GLU A 24 8.35 -10.74 1.38
N VAL A 25 8.45 -11.56 2.41
CA VAL A 25 9.18 -11.21 3.63
C VAL A 25 10.50 -11.91 3.65
N VAL A 26 11.57 -11.15 3.77
CA VAL A 26 12.94 -11.66 3.91
C VAL A 26 13.52 -11.06 5.19
N GLY A 27 13.59 -11.87 6.26
CA GLY A 27 14.00 -11.38 7.57
C GLY A 27 13.02 -10.35 8.12
N HIS A 28 13.45 -9.10 8.27
CA HIS A 28 12.59 -8.01 8.70
C HIS A 28 12.32 -7.01 7.57
N THR A 29 12.55 -7.41 6.33
CA THR A 29 12.33 -6.56 5.17
C THR A 29 11.17 -7.13 4.34
N VAL A 30 10.27 -6.26 3.91
CA VAL A 30 9.19 -6.61 2.99
C VAL A 30 9.51 -6.05 1.61
N ASN A 31 9.54 -6.93 0.62
CA ASN A 31 9.59 -6.54 -0.79
C ASN A 31 8.17 -6.61 -1.33
N TYR A 32 7.70 -5.55 -1.97
CA TYR A 32 6.30 -5.49 -2.40
C TYR A 32 6.15 -4.93 -3.80
N ARG A 33 5.05 -5.33 -4.43
CA ARG A 33 4.57 -4.76 -5.68
C ARG A 33 3.09 -4.49 -5.51
N ALA A 34 2.70 -3.23 -5.55
CA ALA A 34 1.34 -2.79 -5.31
C ALA A 34 0.72 -2.23 -6.57
N ASN A 35 -0.57 -2.53 -6.75
CA ASN A 35 -1.39 -1.96 -7.81
C ASN A 35 -2.52 -1.18 -7.15
N PHE A 36 -2.76 0.04 -7.63
CA PHE A 36 -3.77 0.93 -7.09
C PHE A 36 -4.78 1.27 -8.17
N ALA A 37 -6.04 1.39 -7.78
CA ALA A 37 -7.11 1.87 -8.66
C ALA A 37 -7.77 3.07 -8.00
N GLY A 38 -7.36 4.26 -8.42
CA GLY A 38 -7.87 5.53 -7.90
C GLY A 38 -8.75 6.24 -8.91
N ALA A 39 -9.13 7.48 -8.58
CA ALA A 39 -10.00 8.31 -9.42
C ALA A 39 -9.39 8.63 -10.78
N HIS A 40 -8.09 8.66 -10.87
CA HIS A 40 -7.37 8.96 -12.11
C HIS A 40 -6.88 7.72 -12.86
N GLY A 41 -7.38 6.55 -12.48
CA GLY A 41 -7.05 5.31 -13.14
C GLY A 41 -6.04 4.46 -12.39
N PRO A 42 -5.59 3.35 -13.00
CA PRO A 42 -4.68 2.43 -12.33
C PRO A 42 -3.26 2.98 -12.26
N SER A 43 -2.58 2.65 -11.18
CA SER A 43 -1.16 2.93 -11.03
C SER A 43 -0.50 1.77 -10.29
N SER A 44 0.82 1.71 -10.36
CA SER A 44 1.58 0.67 -9.67
C SER A 44 2.79 1.27 -8.98
N HIS A 45 3.22 0.60 -7.92
CA HIS A 45 4.38 1.02 -7.16
C HIS A 45 5.04 -0.22 -6.59
N GLU A 46 6.34 -0.28 -6.66
CA GLU A 46 7.09 -1.40 -6.08
C GLU A 46 8.28 -0.88 -5.28
N GLY A 47 8.68 -1.62 -4.27
CA GLY A 47 9.79 -1.23 -3.43
C GLY A 47 9.97 -2.18 -2.27
N GLN A 48 10.61 -1.68 -1.22
CA GLN A 48 10.82 -2.45 -0.03
C GLN A 48 10.82 -1.54 1.20
N PHE A 49 10.51 -2.13 2.35
CA PHE A 49 10.58 -1.43 3.62
C PHE A 49 10.89 -2.43 4.75
N ASP A 50 11.43 -1.92 5.83
CA ASP A 50 11.71 -2.73 7.01
C ASP A 50 10.57 -2.61 8.02
N PHE A 51 10.36 -3.67 8.79
CA PHE A 51 9.38 -3.69 9.87
C PHE A 51 9.95 -4.46 11.06
N ASP A 52 9.31 -4.30 12.21
CA ASP A 52 9.72 -5.01 13.42
C ASP A 52 8.79 -6.21 13.64
N PRO A 53 9.23 -7.44 13.31
CA PRO A 53 8.39 -8.62 13.44
C PRO A 53 8.04 -8.97 14.90
N ALA A 54 8.74 -8.38 15.86
CA ALA A 54 8.41 -8.55 17.27
C ALA A 54 7.20 -7.71 17.69
N ARG A 55 6.85 -6.69 16.93
CA ARG A 55 5.74 -5.77 17.23
C ARG A 55 4.53 -5.99 16.38
N VAL A 56 4.72 -6.21 15.08
CA VAL A 56 3.63 -6.38 14.12
C VAL A 56 3.95 -7.54 13.21
N ASP A 57 2.93 -8.18 12.67
CA ASP A 57 3.16 -9.18 11.63
C ASP A 57 3.33 -8.50 10.26
N ALA A 58 3.83 -9.25 9.30
CA ALA A 58 4.10 -8.71 7.97
C ALA A 58 2.84 -8.18 7.29
N LYS A 59 1.72 -8.87 7.44
CA LYS A 59 0.45 -8.46 6.85
C LYS A 59 0.02 -7.11 7.39
N ALA A 60 0.08 -6.91 8.70
CA ALA A 60 -0.28 -5.65 9.33
C ALA A 60 0.66 -4.52 8.90
N ALA A 61 1.95 -4.82 8.78
CA ALA A 61 2.94 -3.84 8.33
C ALA A 61 2.68 -3.40 6.90
N VAL A 62 2.38 -4.34 6.00
CA VAL A 62 2.05 -4.03 4.60
C VAL A 62 0.78 -3.20 4.52
N GLU A 63 -0.24 -3.57 5.28
CA GLU A 63 -1.51 -2.85 5.28
C GLU A 63 -1.33 -1.41 5.76
N ALA A 64 -0.60 -1.20 6.84
CA ALA A 64 -0.31 0.13 7.35
C ALA A 64 0.50 0.96 6.35
N PHE A 65 1.45 0.33 5.68
CA PHE A 65 2.25 1.00 4.67
C PHE A 65 1.40 1.46 3.49
N MET A 66 0.50 0.60 3.02
CA MET A 66 -0.40 0.95 1.91
C MET A 66 -1.33 2.09 2.28
N GLN A 67 -1.93 2.03 3.47
CA GLN A 67 -2.81 3.09 3.95
C GLN A 67 -2.07 4.42 4.07
N ASN A 68 -0.86 4.39 4.58
CA ASN A 68 -0.03 5.59 4.71
C ASN A 68 0.34 6.17 3.34
N HIS A 69 0.67 5.31 2.38
CA HIS A 69 0.99 5.73 1.02
C HIS A 69 -0.21 6.41 0.36
N ILE A 70 -1.38 5.81 0.46
CA ILE A 70 -2.62 6.37 -0.09
C ILE A 70 -2.96 7.69 0.60
N GLY A 71 -2.81 7.75 1.92
CA GLY A 71 -3.11 8.96 2.68
C GLY A 71 -2.22 10.15 2.36
N LYS A 72 -1.00 9.89 1.87
CA LYS A 72 -0.05 10.95 1.51
C LYS A 72 -0.16 11.39 0.05
N ALA A 73 -0.68 10.54 -0.81
CA ALA A 73 -0.73 10.82 -2.24
C ALA A 73 -1.94 11.67 -2.58
N ASP A 74 -1.78 12.55 -3.56
CA ASP A 74 -2.88 13.37 -4.07
C ASP A 74 -3.59 12.63 -5.20
N TRP A 75 -4.41 11.67 -4.81
CA TRP A 75 -5.09 10.79 -5.77
C TRP A 75 -6.17 11.51 -6.57
N ASP A 76 -6.65 12.66 -6.08
CA ASP A 76 -7.71 13.43 -6.71
C ASP A 76 -7.19 14.57 -7.55
N VAL A 77 -5.92 14.88 -7.46
CA VAL A 77 -5.32 16.02 -8.15
C VAL A 77 -4.74 15.53 -9.46
N ALA A 78 -5.19 16.13 -10.55
CA ALA A 78 -4.65 15.82 -11.86
C ALA A 78 -3.19 16.26 -11.91
N PRO A 79 -2.32 15.45 -12.49
CA PRO A 79 -0.92 15.82 -12.64
C PRO A 79 -0.71 16.99 -13.59
#